data_7c0a1ca1f43bd2b453583fa715966177
#
_entry.id   7c0a1ca1f43bd2b453583fa715966177
#
_cell.length_a   1.000
_cell.length_b   1.000
_cell.length_c   1.000
_cell.angle_alpha   90.00
_cell.angle_beta   90.00
_cell.angle_gamma   90.00
#
_symmetry.space_group_name_H-M   'P 1'
#
loop_
_entity.id
_entity.type
_entity.pdbx_description
1 polymer ?
#
loop_
_entity_poly.entity_id
_entity_poly.type
_entity_poly.pdbx_seq_one_letter_code
_entity_poly.pdbx_strand_id
1 'polypeptide(L)'
;ESKEALIQAGLDWKVEQTDVYAASGERILGYKANIRDIDRSVLGIVGDRYKIVQNEEAFAFTDGLLGEGVKYETAGSLAGGKIVWMLAKIPEKYIISGDAIEPYLVFCNSHDGSGAIRVAMTPVRVVCQNTLNLALKGASRVWSARHTENVMSRMDEARETLQLANAYMSQLGRSINELQAKKLTDKKVLA
;
A
#
# COMPACT_ATOMS: atom_id res chain seq x y z
N GLU A 1 6.45 4.10 -17.44
CA GLU A 1 6.24 5.31 -16.63
C GLU A 1 4.96 5.15 -15.79
N SER A 2 4.83 5.91 -14.70
CA SER A 2 3.72 5.78 -13.75
C SER A 2 2.34 5.87 -14.39
N LYS A 3 2.14 6.81 -15.32
CA LYS A 3 0.88 6.99 -16.03
C LYS A 3 0.49 5.77 -16.89
N GLU A 4 1.44 5.16 -17.53
CA GLU A 4 1.22 3.94 -18.33
C GLU A 4 0.87 2.75 -17.43
N ALA A 5 1.57 2.60 -16.31
CA ALA A 5 1.27 1.57 -15.31
C ALA A 5 -0.14 1.76 -14.72
N LEU A 6 -0.57 2.99 -14.48
CA LEU A 6 -1.91 3.34 -14.03
C LEU A 6 -2.99 2.85 -15.03
N ILE A 7 -2.81 3.15 -16.32
CA ILE A 7 -3.72 2.75 -17.39
C ILE A 7 -3.74 1.22 -17.55
N GLN A 8 -2.56 0.59 -17.59
CA GLN A 8 -2.46 -0.87 -17.71
C GLN A 8 -3.11 -1.61 -16.54
N ALA A 9 -3.10 -1.03 -15.35
CA ALA A 9 -3.77 -1.57 -14.17
C ALA A 9 -5.29 -1.30 -14.14
N GLY A 10 -5.84 -0.52 -15.08
CA GLY A 10 -7.24 -0.11 -15.08
C GLY A 10 -7.59 0.80 -13.90
N LEU A 11 -6.65 1.65 -13.47
CA LEU A 11 -6.77 2.54 -12.32
C LEU A 11 -6.81 4.02 -12.72
N ASP A 12 -6.99 4.33 -14.00
CA ASP A 12 -7.03 5.68 -14.57
C ASP A 12 -8.35 6.44 -14.33
N TRP A 13 -9.28 5.82 -13.59
CA TRP A 13 -10.50 6.45 -13.13
C TRP A 13 -10.26 7.36 -11.90
N LYS A 14 -11.18 8.31 -11.71
CA LYS A 14 -11.16 9.26 -10.59
C LYS A 14 -12.25 8.97 -9.59
N VAL A 15 -12.03 9.46 -8.36
CA VAL A 15 -13.02 9.46 -7.30
C VAL A 15 -13.57 10.86 -7.13
N GLU A 16 -14.90 10.96 -7.16
CA GLU A 16 -15.64 12.19 -6.91
C GLU A 16 -16.41 12.07 -5.60
N GLN A 17 -16.68 13.20 -4.94
CA GLN A 17 -17.56 13.23 -3.77
C GLN A 17 -18.89 13.87 -4.11
N THR A 18 -19.98 13.25 -3.65
CA THR A 18 -21.34 13.79 -3.76
C THR A 18 -22.03 13.78 -2.40
N ASP A 19 -23.09 14.56 -2.28
CA ASP A 19 -23.93 14.58 -1.09
C ASP A 19 -24.70 13.27 -0.93
N VAL A 20 -25.00 12.91 0.32
CA VAL A 20 -25.80 11.74 0.66
C VAL A 20 -27.19 12.20 1.10
N TYR A 21 -28.22 11.50 0.63
CA TYR A 21 -29.61 11.80 0.94
C TYR A 21 -30.30 10.61 1.57
N ALA A 22 -31.21 10.87 2.53
CA ALA A 22 -32.11 9.88 3.05
C ALA A 22 -33.20 9.53 2.01
N ALA A 23 -33.92 8.44 2.20
CA ALA A 23 -35.04 8.06 1.34
C ALA A 23 -36.15 9.11 1.30
N SER A 24 -36.29 9.95 2.34
CA SER A 24 -37.18 11.10 2.40
C SER A 24 -36.78 12.28 1.49
N GLY A 25 -35.58 12.24 0.91
CA GLY A 25 -35.01 13.34 0.13
C GLY A 25 -34.21 14.35 0.95
N GLU A 26 -34.10 14.18 2.25
CA GLU A 26 -33.30 15.05 3.11
C GLU A 26 -31.81 14.74 2.96
N ARG A 27 -30.98 15.80 2.85
CA ARG A 27 -29.53 15.67 2.82
C ARG A 27 -29.01 15.24 4.19
N ILE A 28 -28.19 14.21 4.21
CA ILE A 28 -27.50 13.76 5.42
C ILE A 28 -26.22 14.60 5.60
N LEU A 29 -26.21 15.43 6.62
CA LEU A 29 -25.08 16.32 6.92
C LEU A 29 -23.92 15.52 7.54
N GLY A 30 -22.70 15.99 7.29
CA GLY A 30 -21.48 15.38 7.82
C GLY A 30 -20.97 14.15 7.06
N TYR A 31 -21.66 13.76 5.98
CA TYR A 31 -21.30 12.61 5.16
C TYR A 31 -21.27 12.95 3.67
N LYS A 32 -20.40 12.24 2.95
CA LYS A 32 -20.24 12.27 1.50
C LYS A 32 -20.19 10.84 0.97
N ALA A 33 -20.66 10.64 -0.25
CA ALA A 33 -20.42 9.40 -0.98
C ALA A 33 -19.22 9.58 -1.91
N ASN A 34 -18.24 8.68 -1.82
CA ASN A 34 -17.17 8.56 -2.80
C ASN A 34 -17.68 7.74 -3.99
N ILE A 35 -17.60 8.29 -5.17
CA ILE A 35 -18.15 7.72 -6.42
C ILE A 35 -17.03 7.64 -7.44
N ARG A 36 -16.95 6.50 -8.13
CA ARG A 36 -16.06 6.34 -9.28
C ARG A 36 -16.67 7.02 -10.50
N ASP A 37 -15.90 7.86 -11.19
CA ASP A 37 -16.37 8.74 -12.29
C ASP A 37 -16.87 7.96 -13.51
N ILE A 38 -16.18 6.89 -13.90
CA ILE A 38 -16.43 6.17 -15.16
C ILE A 38 -17.76 5.39 -15.20
N ASP A 39 -18.25 4.91 -14.06
CA ASP A 39 -19.46 4.07 -13.99
C ASP A 39 -20.42 4.47 -12.87
N ARG A 40 -20.13 5.55 -12.18
CA ARG A 40 -20.91 6.08 -11.05
C ARG A 40 -21.09 5.12 -9.87
N SER A 41 -20.24 4.09 -9.78
CA SER A 41 -20.26 3.14 -8.66
C SER A 41 -19.97 3.84 -7.35
N VAL A 42 -20.78 3.58 -6.33
CA VAL A 42 -20.55 4.07 -4.96
C VAL A 42 -19.45 3.20 -4.32
N LEU A 43 -18.30 3.82 -4.05
CA LEU A 43 -17.18 3.16 -3.40
C LEU A 43 -17.38 3.09 -1.90
N GLY A 44 -17.93 4.16 -1.28
CA GLY A 44 -18.20 4.20 0.15
C GLY A 44 -18.87 5.50 0.57
N ILE A 45 -19.36 5.50 1.81
CA ILE A 45 -19.87 6.70 2.48
C ILE A 45 -18.87 7.06 3.57
N VAL A 46 -18.36 8.29 3.50
CA VAL A 46 -17.28 8.78 4.35
C VAL A 46 -17.71 10.05 5.07
N GLY A 47 -17.02 10.41 6.14
CA GLY A 47 -17.23 11.70 6.80
C GLY A 47 -16.77 12.87 5.90
N ASP A 48 -17.33 14.05 6.11
CA ASP A 48 -17.07 15.27 5.34
C ASP A 48 -15.60 15.74 5.39
N ARG A 49 -14.85 15.32 6.42
CA ARG A 49 -13.42 15.58 6.55
C ARG A 49 -12.53 14.63 5.75
N TYR A 50 -13.11 13.60 5.13
CA TYR A 50 -12.35 12.67 4.32
C TYR A 50 -11.81 13.35 3.07
N LYS A 51 -10.50 13.29 2.87
CA LYS A 51 -9.81 13.77 1.66
C LYS A 51 -9.53 12.58 0.76
N ILE A 52 -10.00 12.68 -0.48
CA ILE A 52 -9.67 11.70 -1.50
C ILE A 52 -8.17 11.81 -1.80
N VAL A 53 -7.51 10.67 -1.90
CA VAL A 53 -6.23 10.53 -2.59
C VAL A 53 -6.51 9.81 -3.88
N GLN A 54 -6.34 10.50 -4.99
CA GLN A 54 -6.56 9.95 -6.32
C GLN A 54 -5.54 8.85 -6.64
N ASN A 55 -5.90 7.91 -7.51
CA ASN A 55 -4.96 6.86 -7.92
C ASN A 55 -3.69 7.47 -8.53
N GLU A 56 -3.82 8.51 -9.34
CA GLU A 56 -2.68 9.22 -9.93
C GLU A 56 -1.76 9.84 -8.86
N GLU A 57 -2.31 10.42 -7.80
CA GLU A 57 -1.55 10.96 -6.67
C GLU A 57 -0.79 9.85 -5.92
N ALA A 58 -1.40 8.67 -5.79
CA ALA A 58 -0.78 7.52 -5.16
C ALA A 58 0.44 7.02 -5.96
N PHE A 59 0.36 6.97 -7.29
CA PHE A 59 1.49 6.65 -8.15
C PHE A 59 2.59 7.71 -8.07
N ALA A 60 2.22 9.01 -8.15
CA ALA A 60 3.17 10.11 -8.01
C ALA A 60 3.87 10.10 -6.64
N PHE A 61 3.14 9.75 -5.56
CA PHE A 61 3.73 9.57 -4.24
C PHE A 61 4.76 8.45 -4.22
N THR A 62 4.45 7.31 -4.85
CA THR A 62 5.36 6.17 -4.92
C THR A 62 6.62 6.50 -5.73
N ASP A 63 6.47 7.18 -6.88
CA ASP A 63 7.59 7.67 -7.69
C ASP A 63 8.49 8.62 -6.86
N GLY A 64 7.88 9.53 -6.11
CA GLY A 64 8.59 10.44 -5.22
C GLY A 64 9.35 9.74 -4.09
N LEU A 65 8.90 8.58 -3.63
CA LEU A 65 9.59 7.78 -2.61
C LEU A 65 10.78 7.02 -3.15
N LEU A 66 10.66 6.43 -4.33
CA LEU A 66 11.65 5.52 -4.91
C LEU A 66 12.57 6.20 -5.91
N GLY A 67 12.21 7.40 -6.39
CA GLY A 67 12.96 8.13 -7.40
C GLY A 67 12.62 7.72 -8.83
N GLU A 68 13.39 8.26 -9.79
CA GLU A 68 13.17 7.99 -11.21
C GLU A 68 13.48 6.52 -11.57
N GLY A 69 12.76 6.00 -12.55
CA GLY A 69 12.98 4.64 -13.05
C GLY A 69 12.30 3.54 -12.24
N VAL A 70 11.35 3.87 -11.37
CA VAL A 70 10.53 2.90 -10.65
C VAL A 70 9.86 1.92 -11.60
N LYS A 71 10.00 0.63 -11.30
CA LYS A 71 9.31 -0.44 -12.03
C LYS A 71 8.14 -0.94 -11.20
N TYR A 72 6.94 -0.70 -11.69
CA TYR A 72 5.73 -1.29 -11.11
C TYR A 72 5.64 -2.75 -11.52
N GLU A 73 5.52 -3.62 -10.54
CA GLU A 73 5.42 -5.07 -10.74
C GLU A 73 3.97 -5.49 -10.94
N THR A 74 3.10 -5.03 -10.05
CA THR A 74 1.66 -5.28 -10.10
C THR A 74 0.92 -4.09 -9.51
N ALA A 75 -0.30 -3.86 -9.97
CA ALA A 75 -1.24 -2.92 -9.38
C ALA A 75 -2.66 -3.39 -9.66
N GLY A 76 -3.63 -2.94 -8.88
CA GLY A 76 -5.01 -3.31 -9.10
C GLY A 76 -5.95 -2.76 -8.05
N SER A 77 -7.21 -3.17 -8.17
CA SER A 77 -8.25 -2.83 -7.19
C SER A 77 -8.95 -4.06 -6.66
N LEU A 78 -9.48 -3.94 -5.45
CA LEU A 78 -10.23 -4.97 -4.74
C LEU A 78 -11.60 -4.43 -4.35
N ALA A 79 -12.54 -5.35 -4.07
CA ALA A 79 -13.89 -5.02 -3.64
C ALA A 79 -14.60 -3.98 -4.56
N GLY A 80 -14.45 -4.13 -5.89
CA GLY A 80 -15.08 -3.26 -6.87
C GLY A 80 -14.46 -1.85 -6.95
N GLY A 81 -13.18 -1.69 -6.62
CA GLY A 81 -12.47 -0.40 -6.63
C GLY A 81 -12.39 0.30 -5.27
N LYS A 82 -12.97 -0.28 -4.22
CA LYS A 82 -12.94 0.30 -2.86
C LYS A 82 -11.53 0.37 -2.28
N ILE A 83 -10.70 -0.61 -2.59
CA ILE A 83 -9.31 -0.68 -2.18
C ILE A 83 -8.45 -0.72 -3.43
N VAL A 84 -7.46 0.15 -3.51
CA VAL A 84 -6.47 0.19 -4.58
C VAL A 84 -5.10 -0.10 -3.99
N TRP A 85 -4.32 -0.88 -4.69
CA TRP A 85 -2.95 -1.20 -4.30
C TRP A 85 -2.02 -1.16 -5.51
N MET A 86 -0.76 -0.88 -5.24
CA MET A 86 0.32 -0.95 -6.21
C MET A 86 1.57 -1.52 -5.56
N LEU A 87 2.33 -2.25 -6.32
CA LEU A 87 3.56 -2.89 -5.92
C LEU A 87 4.68 -2.43 -6.85
N ALA A 88 5.64 -1.72 -6.29
CA ALA A 88 6.84 -1.29 -7.00
C ALA A 88 8.02 -2.16 -6.59
N LYS A 89 8.82 -2.58 -7.55
CA LYS A 89 10.04 -3.34 -7.31
C LYS A 89 11.14 -2.40 -6.85
N ILE A 90 11.79 -2.75 -5.75
CA ILE A 90 12.96 -2.05 -5.25
C ILE A 90 14.19 -2.64 -5.94
N PRO A 91 15.11 -1.80 -6.50
CA PRO A 91 16.26 -2.32 -7.27
C PRO A 91 17.25 -3.11 -6.42
N GLU A 92 17.32 -2.84 -5.12
CA GLU A 92 18.20 -3.55 -4.21
C GLU A 92 17.75 -5.00 -4.01
N LYS A 93 18.74 -5.90 -3.97
CA LYS A 93 18.51 -7.32 -3.65
C LYS A 93 19.14 -7.64 -2.31
N TYR A 94 18.42 -8.38 -1.48
CA TYR A 94 18.94 -8.89 -0.22
C TYR A 94 19.24 -10.38 -0.37
N ILE A 95 20.43 -10.80 0.07
CA ILE A 95 20.76 -12.22 0.13
C ILE A 95 20.51 -12.68 1.56
N ILE A 96 19.52 -13.55 1.74
CA ILE A 96 19.18 -14.15 3.02
C ILE A 96 19.31 -15.67 2.87
N SER A 97 20.22 -16.25 3.63
CA SER A 97 20.45 -17.71 3.62
C SER A 97 20.88 -18.31 2.28
N GLY A 98 21.54 -17.50 1.44
CA GLY A 98 21.94 -17.91 0.10
C GLY A 98 20.87 -17.65 -0.97
N ASP A 99 19.63 -17.32 -0.57
CA ASP A 99 18.55 -16.97 -1.49
C ASP A 99 18.48 -15.46 -1.73
N ALA A 100 18.32 -15.07 -2.98
CA ALA A 100 18.10 -13.67 -3.35
C ALA A 100 16.63 -13.29 -3.10
N ILE A 101 16.41 -12.38 -2.16
CA ILE A 101 15.09 -11.82 -1.88
C ILE A 101 14.97 -10.48 -2.59
N GLU A 102 13.94 -10.34 -3.41
CA GLU A 102 13.57 -9.10 -4.06
C GLU A 102 12.52 -8.37 -3.21
N PRO A 103 12.86 -7.22 -2.62
CA PRO A 103 11.88 -6.47 -1.86
C PRO A 103 11.01 -5.62 -2.80
N TYR A 104 9.80 -5.38 -2.33
CA TYR A 104 8.82 -4.53 -2.98
C TYR A 104 8.39 -3.42 -2.05
N LEU A 105 8.03 -2.27 -2.61
CA LEU A 105 7.25 -1.25 -1.95
C LEU A 105 5.77 -1.49 -2.29
N VAL A 106 4.95 -1.77 -1.30
CA VAL A 106 3.51 -1.82 -1.45
C VAL A 106 2.89 -0.50 -0.99
N PHE A 107 2.07 0.09 -1.84
CA PHE A 107 1.17 1.19 -1.51
C PHE A 107 -0.26 0.66 -1.51
N CYS A 108 -1.05 1.01 -0.50
CA CYS A 108 -2.45 0.63 -0.39
C CYS A 108 -3.28 1.83 0.04
N ASN A 109 -4.37 2.06 -0.68
CA ASN A 109 -5.34 3.13 -0.44
C ASN A 109 -6.76 2.56 -0.36
N SER A 110 -7.63 3.12 0.48
CA SER A 110 -9.04 2.73 0.54
C SER A 110 -9.93 3.94 0.24
N HIS A 111 -10.79 3.82 -0.75
CA HIS A 111 -11.75 4.86 -1.13
C HIS A 111 -13.08 4.79 -0.38
N ASP A 112 -13.29 3.73 0.39
CA ASP A 112 -14.52 3.49 1.17
C ASP A 112 -14.45 3.98 2.62
N GLY A 113 -13.30 4.54 3.02
CA GLY A 113 -13.08 4.99 4.40
C GLY A 113 -12.76 3.88 5.39
N SER A 114 -12.65 2.60 4.95
CA SER A 114 -12.37 1.46 5.83
C SER A 114 -10.93 1.41 6.33
N GLY A 115 -10.00 2.11 5.69
CA GLY A 115 -8.59 2.08 6.01
C GLY A 115 -7.85 3.38 5.80
N ALA A 116 -6.67 3.46 6.41
CA ALA A 116 -5.69 4.51 6.15
C ALA A 116 -4.90 4.19 4.86
N ILE A 117 -4.26 5.19 4.29
CA ILE A 117 -3.21 5.00 3.31
C ILE A 117 -2.06 4.29 4.00
N ARG A 118 -1.48 3.29 3.37
CA ARG A 118 -0.36 2.51 3.92
C ARG A 118 0.72 2.34 2.87
N VAL A 119 1.95 2.49 3.32
CA VAL A 119 3.14 2.20 2.51
C VAL A 119 4.07 1.31 3.34
N ALA A 120 4.53 0.23 2.75
CA ALA A 120 5.40 -0.71 3.44
C ALA A 120 6.37 -1.39 2.48
N MET A 121 7.54 -1.78 3.01
CA MET A 121 8.44 -2.70 2.32
C MET A 121 8.08 -4.14 2.67
N THR A 122 8.06 -5.00 1.67
CA THR A 122 7.69 -6.40 1.83
C THR A 122 8.43 -7.30 0.83
N PRO A 123 8.82 -8.51 1.20
CA PRO A 123 9.28 -9.52 0.24
C PRO A 123 8.12 -10.26 -0.44
N VAL A 124 6.88 -9.93 -0.09
CA VAL A 124 5.68 -10.62 -0.60
C VAL A 124 5.20 -9.95 -1.88
N ARG A 125 5.13 -10.71 -2.97
CA ARG A 125 4.50 -10.25 -4.21
C ARG A 125 2.98 -10.24 -4.05
N VAL A 126 2.41 -9.05 -4.11
CA VAL A 126 0.95 -8.85 -3.96
C VAL A 126 0.25 -9.10 -5.29
N VAL A 127 -0.72 -10.00 -5.30
CA VAL A 127 -1.54 -10.33 -6.46
C VAL A 127 -3.04 -10.47 -6.13
N CYS A 128 -3.38 -10.50 -4.84
CA CYS A 128 -4.76 -10.64 -4.36
C CYS A 128 -4.90 -10.11 -2.92
N GLN A 129 -6.13 -10.10 -2.40
CA GLN A 129 -6.42 -9.66 -1.03
C GLN A 129 -5.59 -10.41 0.04
N ASN A 130 -5.43 -11.72 -0.12
CA ASN A 130 -4.69 -12.53 0.87
C ASN A 130 -3.21 -12.15 0.90
N THR A 131 -2.58 -11.99 -0.27
CA THR A 131 -1.17 -11.56 -0.36
C THR A 131 -0.99 -10.12 0.06
N LEU A 132 -1.96 -9.23 -0.17
CA LEU A 132 -1.94 -7.85 0.34
C LEU A 132 -1.98 -7.86 1.89
N ASN A 133 -2.88 -8.62 2.48
CA ASN A 133 -2.95 -8.77 3.93
C ASN A 133 -1.65 -9.33 4.51
N LEU A 134 -1.06 -10.34 3.87
CA LEU A 134 0.22 -10.92 4.28
C LEU A 134 1.35 -9.89 4.18
N ALA A 135 1.43 -9.15 3.08
CA ALA A 135 2.43 -8.11 2.86
C ALA A 135 2.38 -7.03 3.95
N LEU A 136 1.19 -6.52 4.26
CA LEU A 136 1.00 -5.45 5.25
C LEU A 136 1.15 -5.93 6.70
N LYS A 137 0.73 -7.17 7.02
CA LYS A 137 0.89 -7.75 8.37
C LYS A 137 2.33 -8.18 8.64
N GLY A 138 3.01 -8.70 7.63
CA GLY A 138 4.39 -9.16 7.73
C GLY A 138 5.42 -8.05 7.62
N ALA A 139 5.03 -6.84 7.24
CA ALA A 139 5.93 -5.72 7.12
C ALA A 139 6.39 -5.23 8.50
N SER A 140 7.70 -5.08 8.66
CA SER A 140 8.31 -4.62 9.93
C SER A 140 8.05 -3.16 10.22
N ARG A 141 7.89 -2.37 9.18
CA ARG A 141 7.59 -0.95 9.24
C ARG A 141 6.53 -0.62 8.20
N VAL A 142 5.45 0.00 8.67
CA VAL A 142 4.36 0.49 7.83
C VAL A 142 4.18 1.96 8.13
N TRP A 143 4.43 2.80 7.14
CA TRP A 143 4.00 4.19 7.21
C TRP A 143 2.51 4.25 6.91
N SER A 144 1.77 5.08 7.64
CA SER A 144 0.35 5.26 7.39
C SER A 144 -0.09 6.71 7.57
N ALA A 145 -1.03 7.13 6.76
CA ALA A 145 -1.65 8.44 6.83
C ALA A 145 -3.18 8.33 6.76
N ARG A 146 -3.85 9.13 7.56
CA ARG A 146 -5.31 9.24 7.50
C ARG A 146 -5.74 10.08 6.31
N HIS A 147 -6.91 9.81 5.78
CA HIS A 147 -7.54 10.59 4.70
C HIS A 147 -8.02 11.99 5.11
N THR A 148 -7.58 12.50 6.24
CA THR A 148 -7.83 13.88 6.70
C THR A 148 -6.65 14.81 6.47
N GLU A 149 -5.52 14.28 5.96
CA GLU A 149 -4.26 14.97 5.80
C GLU A 149 -3.85 15.05 4.33
N ASN A 150 -2.94 15.96 4.00
CA ASN A 150 -2.32 15.99 2.69
C ASN A 150 -1.17 14.97 2.68
N VAL A 151 -1.33 13.89 1.91
CA VAL A 151 -0.35 12.79 1.83
C VAL A 151 0.99 13.27 1.28
N MET A 152 0.96 14.17 0.29
CA MET A 152 2.20 14.69 -0.32
C MET A 152 3.06 15.48 0.68
N SER A 153 2.44 16.19 1.64
CA SER A 153 3.18 16.93 2.66
C SER A 153 3.87 16.02 3.70
N ARG A 154 3.57 14.72 3.71
CA ARG A 154 4.17 13.73 4.61
C ARG A 154 5.17 12.79 3.91
N MET A 155 5.64 13.19 2.73
CA MET A 155 6.58 12.40 1.93
C MET A 155 7.89 12.10 2.68
N ASP A 156 8.42 13.09 3.40
CA ASP A 156 9.70 12.93 4.12
C ASP A 156 9.56 11.95 5.30
N GLU A 157 8.43 11.96 6.00
CA GLU A 157 8.12 10.99 7.05
C GLU A 157 8.02 9.57 6.48
N ALA A 158 7.42 9.41 5.29
CA ALA A 158 7.37 8.13 4.62
C ALA A 158 8.76 7.64 4.21
N ARG A 159 9.61 8.52 3.66
CA ARG A 159 11.01 8.20 3.32
C ARG A 159 11.80 7.74 4.53
N GLU A 160 11.70 8.45 5.66
CA GLU A 160 12.37 8.07 6.91
C GLU A 160 11.93 6.68 7.37
N THR A 161 10.61 6.41 7.36
CA THR A 161 10.08 5.10 7.71
C THR A 161 10.63 3.99 6.81
N LEU A 162 10.75 4.24 5.51
CA LEU A 162 11.28 3.26 4.55
C LEU A 162 12.79 3.05 4.70
N GLN A 163 13.56 4.09 5.03
CA GLN A 163 14.98 3.94 5.34
C GLN A 163 15.20 3.04 6.56
N LEU A 164 14.38 3.19 7.58
CA LEU A 164 14.38 2.30 8.74
C LEU A 164 14.00 0.86 8.38
N ALA A 165 13.10 0.67 7.41
CA ALA A 165 12.73 -0.64 6.91
C ALA A 165 13.88 -1.31 6.14
N ASN A 166 14.66 -0.57 5.37
CA ASN A 166 15.89 -1.05 4.72
C ASN A 166 16.92 -1.56 5.74
N ALA A 167 17.17 -0.79 6.79
CA ALA A 167 18.07 -1.19 7.87
C ALA A 167 17.57 -2.47 8.56
N TYR A 168 16.26 -2.58 8.77
CA TYR A 168 15.65 -3.79 9.35
C TYR A 168 15.82 -5.01 8.45
N MET A 169 15.57 -4.91 7.14
CA MET A 169 15.75 -6.03 6.20
C MET A 169 17.19 -6.54 6.21
N SER A 170 18.15 -5.63 6.28
CA SER A 170 19.57 -5.98 6.39
C SER A 170 19.89 -6.68 7.73
N GLN A 171 19.25 -6.28 8.81
CA GLN A 171 19.41 -6.91 10.12
C GLN A 171 18.73 -8.29 10.17
N LEU A 172 17.54 -8.43 9.59
CA LEU A 172 16.81 -9.68 9.48
C LEU A 172 17.64 -10.74 8.73
N GLY A 173 18.25 -10.32 7.60
CA GLY A 173 19.13 -11.21 6.85
C GLY A 173 20.29 -11.75 7.68
N ARG A 174 20.93 -10.90 8.47
CA ARG A 174 22.01 -11.33 9.40
C ARG A 174 21.49 -12.31 10.44
N SER A 175 20.35 -12.00 11.08
CA SER A 175 19.76 -12.87 12.11
C SER A 175 19.35 -14.24 11.57
N ILE A 176 18.81 -14.33 10.35
CA ILE A 176 18.45 -15.60 9.73
C ILE A 176 19.71 -16.41 9.42
N ASN A 177 20.77 -15.79 8.88
CA ASN A 177 22.04 -16.47 8.61
C ASN A 177 22.67 -17.00 9.93
N GLU A 178 22.59 -16.25 11.02
CA GLU A 178 23.06 -16.69 12.35
C GLU A 178 22.23 -17.87 12.89
N LEU A 179 20.91 -17.87 12.69
CA LEU A 179 20.04 -18.95 13.12
C LEU A 179 20.31 -20.24 12.33
N GLN A 180 20.56 -20.15 11.02
CA GLN A 180 20.90 -21.30 10.19
C GLN A 180 22.27 -21.90 10.56
N ALA A 181 23.23 -21.09 11.00
CA ALA A 181 24.52 -21.56 11.48
C ALA A 181 24.42 -22.36 12.80
N LYS A 182 23.30 -22.22 13.54
CA LYS A 182 23.07 -22.96 14.79
C LYS A 182 22.52 -24.34 14.47
N LYS A 183 23.35 -25.39 14.67
CA LYS A 183 22.90 -26.79 14.63
C LYS A 183 21.89 -27.05 15.75
N LEU A 184 20.64 -27.30 15.39
CA LEU A 184 19.64 -27.82 16.30
C LEU A 184 19.85 -29.33 16.45
N THR A 185 20.00 -29.84 17.69
CA THR A 185 20.00 -31.27 17.99
C THR A 185 18.55 -31.71 18.22
N ASP A 186 18.21 -32.97 17.86
CA ASP A 186 16.85 -33.54 17.99
C ASP A 186 16.26 -33.36 19.41
N LYS A 187 17.12 -33.32 20.40
CA LYS A 187 16.75 -33.09 21.81
C LYS A 187 16.22 -31.67 22.09
N LYS A 188 16.53 -30.69 21.24
CA LYS A 188 16.06 -29.27 21.33
C LYS A 188 14.81 -29.01 20.52
N VAL A 189 14.43 -29.91 19.62
CA VAL A 189 13.24 -29.79 18.77
C VAL A 189 12.01 -30.39 19.46
N LEU A 190 12.22 -31.32 20.43
CA LEU A 190 11.17 -32.05 21.13
C LEU A 190 10.88 -31.51 22.55
N ALA A 191 11.49 -30.42 22.95
CA ALA A 191 11.24 -29.73 24.22
C ALA A 191 10.47 -28.43 24.01
#